data_0318ec38dbe27db5c88589ccd8188e7c
#
_entry.id   0318ec38dbe27db5c88589ccd8188e7c
#
_cell.length_a   1.000
_cell.length_b   1.000
_cell.length_c   1.000
_cell.angle_alpha   90.00
_cell.angle_beta   90.00
_cell.angle_gamma   90.00
#
_symmetry.space_group_name_H-M   'P 1'
#
loop_
_entity.id
_entity.type
_entity.pdbx_description
1 polymer ?
#
loop_
_entity_poly.entity_id
_entity_poly.type
_entity_poly.pdbx_seq_one_letter_code
_entity_poly.pdbx_strand_id
1 'polypeptide(L)'
;MGALDFSVFSLLLLVAALLVIMVMEQAESKTYWEDVEVMKQLKNSLNADSVSPGSCLSSWDFSVDPCDNLFSEKFTCGFRCDLVVSESSRVTELSLDQAGYSGSLSSVSFNLPYLQTLDLSNNYFSGFIPDSFSNLTRISRLGLSGNSFSGEIPTSIGLLSSLEELYLDNNNLQGPIPASFNGLFSLKKLEIQSNKLTGQFPELGSLKNLYFLDASDNQITGQLPSSLPPSLVQISMRNNNLQGNIPKTIKLLNFLQVLDLSHNRLSDSVPSFLFNHPSLQQLTLSFNHFTSIQPPSIMMSSIESQLIAVDLSDNELQGLLPMFMSLMPGLSALSLENNKFTGMIPTQYAIKLALPGSGVAPFERLLLGGNYLFGPIPSLFMDLKPGSANLRLADNCLYRCPVSFFFCQGADQKSVLQCKEFSPDIPLKNNSNN
;
A
#
# COMPACT_ATOMS: atom_id res chain seq x y z
N MET A 1 87.38 -9.80 -8.89
CA MET A 1 86.18 -10.52 -9.30
C MET A 1 85.09 -10.26 -8.23
N GLY A 2 84.25 -9.23 -8.35
CA GLY A 2 83.30 -8.92 -7.30
C GLY A 2 82.33 -7.74 -7.58
N ALA A 3 82.46 -7.07 -8.74
CA ALA A 3 81.69 -5.88 -9.03
C ALA A 3 80.59 -6.05 -10.12
N LEU A 4 80.58 -7.21 -10.78
CA LEU A 4 79.60 -7.49 -11.86
C LEU A 4 78.34 -8.21 -11.39
N ASP A 5 78.34 -8.89 -10.23
CA ASP A 5 77.21 -9.64 -9.72
C ASP A 5 76.11 -8.78 -9.11
N PHE A 6 76.42 -7.63 -8.53
CA PHE A 6 75.46 -6.75 -7.87
C PHE A 6 74.53 -6.03 -8.86
N SER A 7 75.02 -5.72 -10.04
CA SER A 7 74.28 -5.03 -11.11
C SER A 7 73.28 -5.97 -11.79
N VAL A 8 73.63 -7.24 -12.02
CA VAL A 8 72.77 -8.25 -12.63
C VAL A 8 71.63 -8.66 -11.67
N PHE A 9 71.92 -8.79 -10.37
CA PHE A 9 70.93 -9.12 -9.35
C PHE A 9 69.94 -7.99 -9.14
N SER A 10 70.38 -6.73 -9.18
CA SER A 10 69.51 -5.56 -9.09
C SER A 10 68.60 -5.42 -10.33
N LEU A 11 69.11 -5.74 -11.53
CA LEU A 11 68.32 -5.71 -12.77
C LEU A 11 67.31 -6.83 -12.81
N LEU A 12 67.66 -8.04 -12.32
CA LEU A 12 66.66 -9.16 -12.19
C LEU A 12 65.57 -8.88 -11.20
N LEU A 13 65.89 -8.23 -10.07
CA LEU A 13 64.86 -7.78 -9.11
C LEU A 13 63.94 -6.70 -9.68
N LEU A 14 64.49 -5.76 -10.44
CA LEU A 14 63.67 -4.73 -11.14
C LEU A 14 62.80 -5.34 -12.22
N VAL A 15 63.30 -6.29 -13.01
CA VAL A 15 62.48 -7.00 -14.02
C VAL A 15 61.42 -7.88 -13.38
N ALA A 16 61.76 -8.56 -12.26
CA ALA A 16 60.77 -9.34 -11.50
C ALA A 16 59.72 -8.44 -10.86
N ALA A 17 60.07 -7.28 -10.32
CA ALA A 17 59.14 -6.29 -9.78
C ALA A 17 58.24 -5.68 -10.88
N LEU A 18 58.82 -5.39 -12.06
CA LEU A 18 58.05 -4.92 -13.21
C LEU A 18 57.10 -5.99 -13.77
N LEU A 19 57.53 -7.27 -13.80
CA LEU A 19 56.67 -8.39 -14.17
C LEU A 19 55.55 -8.62 -13.16
N VAL A 20 55.79 -8.49 -11.86
CA VAL A 20 54.78 -8.56 -10.80
C VAL A 20 53.81 -7.37 -10.91
N ILE A 21 54.32 -6.17 -11.20
CA ILE A 21 53.45 -4.99 -11.44
C ILE A 21 52.61 -5.19 -12.70
N MET A 22 53.18 -5.68 -13.81
CA MET A 22 52.43 -5.99 -15.04
C MET A 22 51.42 -7.12 -14.85
N VAL A 23 51.67 -8.09 -13.98
CA VAL A 23 50.71 -9.15 -13.64
C VAL A 23 49.62 -8.64 -12.68
N MET A 24 49.97 -7.66 -11.84
CA MET A 24 48.98 -7.02 -10.96
C MET A 24 48.10 -5.97 -11.68
N GLU A 25 48.54 -5.43 -12.83
CA GLU A 25 47.74 -4.50 -13.65
C GLU A 25 46.68 -5.18 -14.54
N GLN A 26 46.60 -6.52 -14.58
CA GLN A 26 45.67 -7.25 -15.45
C GLN A 26 44.73 -8.23 -14.75
N ALA A 27 44.40 -7.98 -13.50
CA ALA A 27 43.26 -8.67 -12.89
C ALA A 27 42.03 -7.76 -12.88
N GLU A 28 41.75 -7.04 -13.99
CA GLU A 28 40.45 -6.47 -14.24
C GLU A 28 39.47 -7.64 -14.49
N SER A 29 38.57 -7.84 -13.54
CA SER A 29 37.56 -8.88 -13.56
C SER A 29 36.52 -8.52 -14.62
N LYS A 30 36.60 -9.09 -15.82
CA LYS A 30 35.65 -8.84 -16.89
C LYS A 30 34.22 -9.20 -16.48
N THR A 31 33.28 -8.42 -16.98
CA THR A 31 31.87 -8.72 -16.82
C THR A 31 31.55 -10.13 -17.35
N TYR A 32 30.82 -10.92 -16.57
CA TYR A 32 30.42 -12.26 -16.99
C TYR A 32 29.59 -12.20 -18.28
N TRP A 33 29.97 -13.01 -19.26
CA TRP A 33 29.45 -12.88 -20.63
C TRP A 33 27.91 -13.03 -20.73
N GLU A 34 27.27 -13.90 -19.90
CA GLU A 34 25.81 -14.05 -19.89
C GLU A 34 25.12 -12.79 -19.34
N ASP A 35 25.71 -12.13 -18.35
CA ASP A 35 25.17 -10.87 -17.81
C ASP A 35 25.18 -9.78 -18.91
N VAL A 36 26.29 -9.71 -19.69
CA VAL A 36 26.38 -8.80 -20.85
C VAL A 36 25.33 -9.10 -21.90
N GLU A 37 25.09 -10.38 -22.18
CA GLU A 37 24.10 -10.81 -23.17
C GLU A 37 22.67 -10.42 -22.76
N VAL A 38 22.30 -10.57 -21.46
CA VAL A 38 21.00 -10.13 -20.95
C VAL A 38 20.86 -8.61 -21.06
N MET A 39 21.90 -7.85 -20.74
CA MET A 39 21.88 -6.39 -20.90
C MET A 39 21.69 -5.97 -22.36
N LYS A 40 22.34 -6.65 -23.32
CA LYS A 40 22.13 -6.44 -24.77
C LYS A 40 20.69 -6.80 -25.18
N GLN A 41 20.16 -7.94 -24.72
CA GLN A 41 18.78 -8.33 -24.99
C GLN A 41 17.81 -7.28 -24.47
N LEU A 42 18.01 -6.76 -23.23
CA LEU A 42 17.20 -5.71 -22.67
C LEU A 42 17.25 -4.44 -23.55
N LYS A 43 18.44 -3.96 -23.90
CA LYS A 43 18.55 -2.79 -24.79
C LYS A 43 17.89 -3.01 -26.15
N ASN A 44 18.04 -4.20 -26.74
CA ASN A 44 17.47 -4.54 -28.05
C ASN A 44 15.95 -4.80 -28.01
N SER A 45 15.38 -5.04 -26.82
CA SER A 45 13.93 -5.24 -26.64
C SER A 45 13.13 -3.95 -26.65
N LEU A 46 13.82 -2.80 -26.63
CA LEU A 46 13.21 -1.50 -26.61
C LEU A 46 12.85 -0.98 -28.00
N ASN A 47 11.83 -0.16 -28.05
CA ASN A 47 11.53 0.64 -29.24
C ASN A 47 12.62 1.71 -29.36
N ALA A 48 13.30 1.77 -30.49
CA ALA A 48 14.44 2.69 -30.70
C ALA A 48 14.08 4.17 -30.42
N ASP A 49 12.85 4.58 -30.79
CA ASP A 49 12.36 5.94 -30.58
C ASP A 49 12.12 6.31 -29.11
N SER A 50 12.10 5.30 -28.20
CA SER A 50 11.93 5.55 -26.77
C SER A 50 13.25 5.78 -26.03
N VAL A 51 14.38 5.55 -26.67
CA VAL A 51 15.71 5.75 -26.07
C VAL A 51 16.19 7.15 -26.38
N SER A 52 15.79 8.11 -25.54
CA SER A 52 16.15 9.52 -25.73
C SER A 52 17.63 9.79 -25.45
N PRO A 53 18.25 10.76 -26.16
CA PRO A 53 19.64 11.16 -25.89
C PRO A 53 19.82 11.63 -24.44
N GLY A 54 20.86 11.16 -23.79
CA GLY A 54 21.18 11.46 -22.39
C GLY A 54 20.53 10.52 -21.36
N SER A 55 19.65 9.62 -21.78
CA SER A 55 19.11 8.57 -20.91
C SER A 55 20.13 7.46 -20.64
N CYS A 56 19.95 6.69 -19.56
CA CYS A 56 20.87 5.61 -19.19
C CYS A 56 21.17 4.68 -20.37
N LEU A 57 20.13 4.12 -21.00
CA LEU A 57 20.30 3.16 -22.09
C LEU A 57 20.88 3.75 -23.37
N SER A 58 20.78 5.07 -23.57
CA SER A 58 21.44 5.73 -24.71
C SER A 58 22.96 5.65 -24.64
N SER A 59 23.50 5.64 -23.43
CA SER A 59 24.94 5.55 -23.20
C SER A 59 25.53 4.15 -23.33
N TRP A 60 24.69 3.09 -23.19
CA TRP A 60 25.20 1.71 -23.14
C TRP A 60 25.88 1.30 -24.45
N ASP A 61 27.22 1.23 -24.43
CA ASP A 61 28.05 0.86 -25.55
C ASP A 61 28.86 -0.39 -25.25
N PHE A 62 28.37 -1.52 -25.72
CA PHE A 62 28.96 -2.84 -25.51
C PHE A 62 30.21 -3.10 -26.34
N SER A 63 30.85 -2.08 -26.95
CA SER A 63 32.18 -2.17 -27.53
C SER A 63 33.27 -2.26 -26.47
N VAL A 64 32.95 -1.89 -25.24
CA VAL A 64 33.80 -1.97 -24.04
C VAL A 64 33.12 -2.82 -22.96
N ASP A 65 33.90 -3.25 -21.96
CA ASP A 65 33.33 -4.04 -20.86
C ASP A 65 32.45 -3.18 -19.96
N PRO A 66 31.19 -3.62 -19.67
CA PRO A 66 30.27 -2.84 -18.88
C PRO A 66 30.72 -2.53 -17.44
N CYS A 67 31.17 -3.55 -16.70
CA CYS A 67 31.55 -3.38 -15.30
C CYS A 67 32.84 -2.53 -15.11
N ASP A 68 33.76 -2.62 -16.04
CA ASP A 68 34.99 -1.81 -16.01
C ASP A 68 34.73 -0.34 -16.42
N ASN A 69 33.62 -0.08 -17.07
CA ASN A 69 33.25 1.25 -17.58
C ASN A 69 32.02 1.86 -16.90
N LEU A 70 31.73 1.41 -15.70
CA LEU A 70 30.63 2.00 -14.89
C LEU A 70 30.86 3.49 -14.66
N PHE A 71 29.78 4.28 -14.78
CA PHE A 71 29.78 5.74 -14.60
C PHE A 71 30.70 6.50 -15.56
N SER A 72 31.10 5.87 -16.67
CA SER A 72 31.80 6.51 -17.77
C SER A 72 30.81 7.06 -18.80
N GLU A 73 31.32 7.72 -19.86
CA GLU A 73 30.49 8.13 -20.99
C GLU A 73 29.83 6.96 -21.75
N LYS A 74 30.40 5.74 -21.61
CA LYS A 74 29.91 4.52 -22.26
C LYS A 74 28.81 3.80 -21.48
N PHE A 75 28.77 4.00 -20.17
CA PHE A 75 27.76 3.42 -19.26
C PHE A 75 27.51 4.41 -18.11
N THR A 76 26.71 5.44 -18.37
CA THR A 76 26.49 6.52 -17.40
C THR A 76 25.70 6.06 -16.19
N CYS A 77 24.75 5.14 -16.36
CA CYS A 77 23.85 4.64 -15.32
C CYS A 77 23.11 3.36 -15.76
N GLY A 78 22.23 2.89 -14.91
CA GLY A 78 21.27 1.83 -15.21
C GLY A 78 21.63 0.46 -14.65
N PHE A 79 22.84 0.25 -14.17
CA PHE A 79 23.24 -1.02 -13.54
C PHE A 79 24.42 -0.84 -12.58
N ARG A 80 24.72 -1.88 -11.79
CA ARG A 80 25.89 -2.01 -10.90
C ARG A 80 26.47 -3.42 -10.95
N CYS A 81 27.77 -3.50 -10.63
CA CYS A 81 28.53 -4.73 -10.56
C CYS A 81 29.33 -4.77 -9.25
N ASP A 82 28.65 -5.15 -8.16
CA ASP A 82 29.23 -5.09 -6.82
C ASP A 82 29.77 -6.46 -6.33
N LEU A 83 29.78 -7.46 -7.20
CA LEU A 83 30.17 -8.83 -6.85
C LEU A 83 31.07 -9.42 -7.90
N VAL A 84 32.21 -10.00 -7.45
CA VAL A 84 33.12 -10.80 -8.29
C VAL A 84 32.98 -12.27 -7.92
N VAL A 85 32.72 -13.11 -8.93
CA VAL A 85 32.59 -14.56 -8.78
C VAL A 85 33.43 -15.25 -9.84
N SER A 86 34.36 -16.13 -9.41
CA SER A 86 35.25 -16.85 -10.32
C SER A 86 35.97 -15.93 -11.31
N GLU A 87 36.58 -14.86 -10.80
CA GLU A 87 37.33 -13.85 -11.57
C GLU A 87 36.50 -13.03 -12.58
N SER A 88 35.15 -13.09 -12.48
CA SER A 88 34.25 -12.31 -13.32
C SER A 88 33.37 -11.40 -12.46
N SER A 89 33.22 -10.15 -12.87
CA SER A 89 32.25 -9.19 -12.29
C SER A 89 30.85 -9.59 -12.67
N ARG A 90 29.93 -9.54 -11.70
CA ARG A 90 28.53 -9.91 -11.89
C ARG A 90 27.64 -8.69 -11.73
N VAL A 91 26.63 -8.58 -12.60
CA VAL A 91 25.60 -7.55 -12.48
C VAL A 91 24.70 -7.89 -11.28
N THR A 92 24.65 -6.97 -10.32
CA THR A 92 23.88 -7.12 -9.07
C THR A 92 22.66 -6.22 -9.01
N GLU A 93 22.64 -5.15 -9.79
CA GLU A 93 21.52 -4.21 -9.89
C GLU A 93 21.28 -3.83 -11.35
N LEU A 94 20.01 -3.79 -11.75
CA LEU A 94 19.52 -3.15 -12.97
C LEU A 94 18.42 -2.17 -12.56
N SER A 95 18.69 -0.87 -12.63
CA SER A 95 17.76 0.19 -12.26
C SER A 95 17.76 1.26 -13.34
N LEU A 96 16.73 1.26 -14.17
CA LEU A 96 16.63 2.23 -15.27
C LEU A 96 16.04 3.55 -14.77
N ASP A 97 16.48 4.64 -15.35
CA ASP A 97 15.88 5.95 -15.18
C ASP A 97 14.47 6.01 -15.81
N GLN A 98 13.69 7.00 -15.41
CA GLN A 98 12.31 7.20 -15.88
C GLN A 98 12.29 8.01 -17.19
N ALA A 99 13.05 7.54 -18.19
CA ALA A 99 13.23 8.24 -19.45
C ALA A 99 12.12 7.95 -20.50
N GLY A 100 11.11 7.16 -20.12
CA GLY A 100 10.00 6.81 -21.00
C GLY A 100 10.30 5.64 -21.93
N TYR A 101 11.15 4.72 -21.52
CA TYR A 101 11.44 3.51 -22.29
C TYR A 101 10.20 2.70 -22.58
N SER A 102 10.04 2.28 -23.82
CA SER A 102 8.94 1.39 -24.26
C SER A 102 9.48 0.18 -24.99
N GLY A 103 8.77 -0.92 -24.87
CA GLY A 103 9.14 -2.20 -25.50
C GLY A 103 8.52 -3.37 -24.73
N SER A 104 8.87 -4.60 -25.15
CA SER A 104 8.41 -5.81 -24.51
C SER A 104 9.59 -6.64 -24.00
N LEU A 105 9.49 -7.10 -22.77
CA LEU A 105 10.54 -7.90 -22.13
C LEU A 105 10.48 -9.41 -22.51
N SER A 106 9.54 -9.82 -23.34
CA SER A 106 9.27 -11.24 -23.65
C SER A 106 10.44 -11.99 -24.27
N SER A 107 11.36 -11.30 -24.95
CA SER A 107 12.56 -11.86 -25.57
C SER A 107 13.79 -11.85 -24.67
N VAL A 108 13.71 -11.28 -23.47
CA VAL A 108 14.83 -11.17 -22.54
C VAL A 108 14.88 -12.42 -21.65
N SER A 109 16.02 -13.09 -21.61
CA SER A 109 16.18 -14.35 -20.87
C SER A 109 16.27 -14.19 -19.36
N PHE A 110 16.63 -12.99 -18.86
CA PHE A 110 16.88 -12.67 -17.44
C PHE A 110 17.74 -13.73 -16.71
N ASN A 111 18.71 -14.33 -17.40
CA ASN A 111 19.67 -15.24 -16.77
C ASN A 111 20.72 -14.47 -15.98
N LEU A 112 20.27 -13.81 -14.90
CA LEU A 112 21.07 -12.99 -13.99
C LEU A 112 20.96 -13.53 -12.55
N PRO A 113 21.55 -14.69 -12.24
CA PRO A 113 21.33 -15.37 -10.96
C PRO A 113 21.95 -14.62 -9.76
N TYR A 114 22.74 -13.59 -9.99
CA TYR A 114 23.34 -12.73 -8.96
C TYR A 114 22.62 -11.38 -8.81
N LEU A 115 21.62 -11.09 -9.65
CA LEU A 115 20.87 -9.86 -9.57
C LEU A 115 20.09 -9.80 -8.25
N GLN A 116 20.23 -8.70 -7.53
CA GLN A 116 19.52 -8.41 -6.27
C GLN A 116 18.42 -7.40 -6.44
N THR A 117 18.59 -6.46 -7.37
CA THR A 117 17.59 -5.43 -7.67
C THR A 117 17.33 -5.37 -9.17
N LEU A 118 16.05 -5.45 -9.54
CA LEU A 118 15.57 -5.09 -10.87
C LEU A 118 14.51 -4.02 -10.71
N ASP A 119 14.78 -2.80 -11.18
CA ASP A 119 13.82 -1.70 -11.16
C ASP A 119 13.67 -1.08 -12.55
N LEU A 120 12.49 -1.28 -13.14
CA LEU A 120 12.08 -0.76 -14.45
C LEU A 120 10.89 0.20 -14.30
N SER A 121 10.60 0.66 -13.10
CA SER A 121 9.40 1.43 -12.76
C SER A 121 9.30 2.75 -13.49
N ASN A 122 8.07 3.25 -13.67
CA ASN A 122 7.73 4.54 -14.26
C ASN A 122 8.29 4.73 -15.69
N ASN A 123 8.06 3.73 -16.53
CA ASN A 123 8.36 3.73 -17.95
C ASN A 123 7.11 3.31 -18.77
N TYR A 124 7.26 2.89 -20.00
CA TYR A 124 6.18 2.45 -20.88
C TYR A 124 6.38 1.00 -21.37
N PHE A 125 7.02 0.15 -20.56
CA PHE A 125 7.14 -1.27 -20.87
C PHE A 125 5.75 -1.90 -20.99
N SER A 126 5.58 -2.82 -21.94
CA SER A 126 4.30 -3.45 -22.25
C SER A 126 4.45 -4.96 -22.52
N GLY A 127 3.31 -5.63 -22.75
CA GLY A 127 3.28 -7.08 -22.92
C GLY A 127 3.22 -7.81 -21.59
N PHE A 128 3.60 -9.09 -21.59
CA PHE A 128 3.54 -9.93 -20.39
C PHE A 128 4.79 -9.80 -19.53
N ILE A 129 4.63 -10.02 -18.24
CA ILE A 129 5.77 -10.23 -17.34
C ILE A 129 6.43 -11.56 -17.71
N PRO A 130 7.74 -11.61 -18.00
CA PRO A 130 8.39 -12.84 -18.45
C PRO A 130 8.46 -13.92 -17.37
N ASP A 131 8.18 -15.17 -17.73
CA ASP A 131 8.43 -16.33 -16.84
C ASP A 131 9.91 -16.48 -16.47
N SER A 132 10.82 -15.97 -17.31
CA SER A 132 12.27 -15.97 -17.08
C SER A 132 12.70 -15.15 -15.88
N PHE A 133 11.81 -14.34 -15.26
CA PHE A 133 12.12 -13.71 -13.98
C PHE A 133 12.41 -14.74 -12.87
N SER A 134 11.91 -15.98 -13.00
CA SER A 134 12.28 -17.08 -12.09
C SER A 134 13.79 -17.41 -12.06
N ASN A 135 14.55 -16.98 -13.07
CA ASN A 135 16.01 -17.13 -13.10
C ASN A 135 16.74 -16.16 -12.15
N LEU A 136 16.05 -15.13 -11.65
CA LEU A 136 16.58 -14.13 -10.73
C LEU A 136 16.61 -14.67 -9.29
N THR A 137 17.36 -15.72 -9.05
CA THR A 137 17.28 -16.51 -7.80
C THR A 137 17.73 -15.78 -6.54
N ARG A 138 18.46 -14.65 -6.67
CA ARG A 138 18.91 -13.80 -5.56
C ARG A 138 18.19 -12.45 -5.49
N ILE A 139 17.16 -12.28 -6.31
CA ILE A 139 16.43 -11.01 -6.33
C ILE A 139 15.82 -10.71 -4.96
N SER A 140 16.06 -9.52 -4.45
CA SER A 140 15.45 -9.00 -3.22
C SER A 140 14.41 -7.92 -3.50
N ARG A 141 14.59 -7.17 -4.61
CA ARG A 141 13.65 -6.12 -5.03
C ARG A 141 13.32 -6.25 -6.50
N LEU A 142 12.01 -6.36 -6.80
CA LEU A 142 11.47 -6.36 -8.16
C LEU A 142 10.49 -5.20 -8.33
N GLY A 143 10.88 -4.17 -9.07
CA GLY A 143 10.11 -2.96 -9.35
C GLY A 143 9.67 -2.90 -10.82
N LEU A 144 8.36 -3.02 -11.05
CA LEU A 144 7.71 -2.88 -12.36
C LEU A 144 6.58 -1.84 -12.34
N SER A 145 6.45 -1.07 -11.26
CA SER A 145 5.36 -0.09 -11.07
C SER A 145 5.28 0.92 -12.19
N GLY A 146 4.07 1.43 -12.47
CA GLY A 146 3.89 2.54 -13.39
C GLY A 146 4.32 2.23 -14.83
N ASN A 147 3.89 1.08 -15.34
CA ASN A 147 4.14 0.62 -16.69
C ASN A 147 2.83 0.21 -17.40
N SER A 148 2.94 -0.48 -18.51
CA SER A 148 1.80 -1.01 -19.28
C SER A 148 1.82 -2.53 -19.38
N PHE A 149 2.40 -3.22 -18.39
CA PHE A 149 2.39 -4.68 -18.36
C PHE A 149 0.96 -5.21 -18.28
N SER A 150 0.70 -6.30 -18.98
CA SER A 150 -0.63 -6.90 -19.12
C SER A 150 -0.58 -8.43 -19.00
N GLY A 151 -1.75 -9.07 -19.04
CA GLY A 151 -1.84 -10.51 -18.82
C GLY A 151 -1.77 -10.88 -17.35
N GLU A 152 -1.61 -12.16 -17.07
CA GLU A 152 -1.57 -12.68 -15.71
C GLU A 152 -0.18 -12.48 -15.07
N ILE A 153 -0.14 -12.40 -13.76
CA ILE A 153 1.12 -12.46 -13.01
C ILE A 153 1.64 -13.90 -13.09
N PRO A 154 2.87 -14.13 -13.58
CA PRO A 154 3.41 -15.48 -13.69
C PRO A 154 3.50 -16.20 -12.35
N THR A 155 3.04 -17.44 -12.28
CA THR A 155 3.16 -18.27 -11.08
C THR A 155 4.61 -18.51 -10.67
N SER A 156 5.55 -18.42 -11.61
CA SER A 156 6.99 -18.56 -11.43
C SER A 156 7.60 -17.49 -10.50
N ILE A 157 6.97 -16.32 -10.38
CA ILE A 157 7.40 -15.29 -9.40
C ILE A 157 7.37 -15.85 -7.97
N GLY A 158 6.42 -16.72 -7.63
CA GLY A 158 6.35 -17.37 -6.33
C GLY A 158 7.54 -18.27 -5.96
N LEU A 159 8.46 -18.53 -6.90
CA LEU A 159 9.71 -19.28 -6.65
C LEU A 159 10.85 -18.39 -6.13
N LEU A 160 10.69 -17.07 -6.15
CA LEU A 160 11.71 -16.10 -5.75
C LEU A 160 11.77 -15.96 -4.22
N SER A 161 12.25 -16.98 -3.54
CA SER A 161 12.21 -17.08 -2.07
C SER A 161 13.02 -15.98 -1.34
N SER A 162 13.98 -15.33 -2.03
CA SER A 162 14.77 -14.21 -1.51
C SER A 162 14.08 -12.86 -1.68
N LEU A 163 12.94 -12.79 -2.41
CA LEU A 163 12.26 -11.54 -2.72
C LEU A 163 11.69 -10.89 -1.46
N GLU A 164 12.14 -9.67 -1.20
CA GLU A 164 11.71 -8.85 -0.05
C GLU A 164 10.66 -7.81 -0.44
N GLU A 165 10.78 -7.25 -1.64
CA GLU A 165 9.90 -6.19 -2.11
C GLU A 165 9.43 -6.48 -3.53
N LEU A 166 8.10 -6.50 -3.73
CA LEU A 166 7.46 -6.70 -5.02
C LEU A 166 6.51 -5.54 -5.34
N TYR A 167 6.82 -4.82 -6.41
CA TYR A 167 6.08 -3.67 -6.89
C TYR A 167 5.57 -3.94 -8.31
N LEU A 168 4.28 -4.15 -8.44
CA LEU A 168 3.57 -4.41 -9.70
C LEU A 168 2.43 -3.41 -9.93
N ASP A 169 2.30 -2.42 -9.07
CA ASP A 169 1.22 -1.44 -9.07
C ASP A 169 1.20 -0.57 -10.33
N ASN A 170 0.05 0.04 -10.58
CA ASN A 170 -0.15 0.94 -11.72
C ASN A 170 0.25 0.29 -13.07
N ASN A 171 -0.37 -0.84 -13.40
CA ASN A 171 -0.20 -1.60 -14.61
C ASN A 171 -1.57 -2.03 -15.20
N ASN A 172 -1.56 -2.89 -16.23
CA ASN A 172 -2.75 -3.49 -16.82
C ASN A 172 -2.85 -5.00 -16.53
N LEU A 173 -2.27 -5.47 -15.42
CA LEU A 173 -2.26 -6.89 -15.04
C LEU A 173 -3.68 -7.39 -14.75
N GLN A 174 -3.97 -8.62 -15.13
CA GLN A 174 -5.29 -9.23 -15.01
C GLN A 174 -5.20 -10.66 -14.49
N GLY A 175 -6.35 -11.32 -14.34
CA GLY A 175 -6.39 -12.66 -13.78
C GLY A 175 -6.15 -12.72 -12.27
N PRO A 176 -6.04 -13.92 -11.70
CA PRO A 176 -5.92 -14.09 -10.26
C PRO A 176 -4.50 -13.79 -9.75
N ILE A 177 -4.42 -13.37 -8.50
CA ILE A 177 -3.14 -13.32 -7.78
C ILE A 177 -2.67 -14.77 -7.56
N PRO A 178 -1.43 -15.13 -7.97
CA PRO A 178 -0.97 -16.49 -7.88
C PRO A 178 -0.92 -17.04 -6.46
N ALA A 179 -1.49 -18.21 -6.21
CA ALA A 179 -1.38 -18.90 -4.93
C ALA A 179 0.09 -19.23 -4.56
N SER A 180 0.97 -19.32 -5.56
CA SER A 180 2.41 -19.52 -5.38
C SER A 180 3.10 -18.37 -4.62
N PHE A 181 2.47 -17.18 -4.51
CA PHE A 181 2.99 -16.09 -3.68
C PHE A 181 3.20 -16.51 -2.22
N ASN A 182 2.47 -17.53 -1.77
CA ASN A 182 2.70 -18.14 -0.45
C ASN A 182 4.11 -18.74 -0.26
N GLY A 183 4.89 -18.88 -1.34
CA GLY A 183 6.30 -19.29 -1.36
C GLY A 183 7.31 -18.14 -1.20
N LEU A 184 6.88 -16.89 -1.19
CA LEU A 184 7.73 -15.71 -1.05
C LEU A 184 8.08 -15.45 0.41
N PHE A 185 8.79 -16.37 1.05
CA PHE A 185 8.98 -16.36 2.51
C PHE A 185 9.75 -15.15 3.05
N SER A 186 10.55 -14.48 2.21
CA SER A 186 11.29 -13.27 2.59
C SER A 186 10.48 -11.99 2.38
N LEU A 187 9.29 -12.08 1.78
CA LEU A 187 8.53 -10.89 1.35
C LEU A 187 8.13 -10.03 2.54
N LYS A 188 8.47 -8.75 2.44
CA LYS A 188 8.22 -7.69 3.40
C LYS A 188 7.15 -6.72 2.91
N LYS A 189 7.14 -6.44 1.61
CA LYS A 189 6.25 -5.46 0.99
C LYS A 189 5.68 -5.99 -0.32
N LEU A 190 4.34 -5.89 -0.48
CA LEU A 190 3.60 -6.26 -1.67
C LEU A 190 2.70 -5.11 -2.12
N GLU A 191 3.02 -4.54 -3.27
CA GLU A 191 2.20 -3.52 -3.94
C GLU A 191 1.72 -4.03 -5.29
N ILE A 192 0.40 -4.21 -5.41
CA ILE A 192 -0.27 -4.70 -6.62
C ILE A 192 -1.51 -3.84 -6.96
N GLN A 193 -1.63 -2.68 -6.32
CA GLN A 193 -2.77 -1.76 -6.51
C GLN A 193 -2.83 -1.20 -7.93
N SER A 194 -3.99 -0.68 -8.30
CA SER A 194 -4.24 -0.04 -9.60
C SER A 194 -3.91 -0.96 -10.79
N ASN A 195 -4.57 -2.12 -10.81
CA ASN A 195 -4.51 -3.12 -11.86
C ASN A 195 -5.93 -3.62 -12.22
N LYS A 196 -6.03 -4.72 -12.95
CA LYS A 196 -7.29 -5.40 -13.32
C LYS A 196 -7.36 -6.82 -12.74
N LEU A 197 -6.71 -7.04 -11.58
CA LEU A 197 -6.63 -8.36 -10.94
C LEU A 197 -8.01 -8.81 -10.48
N THR A 198 -8.29 -10.10 -10.66
CA THR A 198 -9.59 -10.73 -10.42
C THR A 198 -9.48 -11.96 -9.52
N GLY A 199 -10.59 -12.66 -9.30
CA GLY A 199 -10.59 -13.88 -8.49
C GLY A 199 -10.46 -13.59 -6.99
N GLN A 200 -10.33 -14.65 -6.21
CA GLN A 200 -10.22 -14.57 -4.75
C GLN A 200 -8.77 -14.25 -4.36
N PHE A 201 -8.60 -13.40 -3.34
CA PHE A 201 -7.28 -13.12 -2.76
C PHE A 201 -6.71 -14.39 -2.10
N PRO A 202 -5.44 -14.78 -2.36
CA PRO A 202 -4.86 -16.02 -1.83
C PRO A 202 -4.59 -15.93 -0.32
N GLU A 203 -4.53 -17.08 0.34
CA GLU A 203 -4.09 -17.19 1.74
C GLU A 203 -2.56 -16.99 1.80
N LEU A 204 -2.11 -15.95 2.49
CA LEU A 204 -0.69 -15.58 2.61
C LEU A 204 -0.11 -15.77 4.02
N GLY A 205 -0.77 -16.53 4.88
CA GLY A 205 -0.39 -16.69 6.29
C GLY A 205 1.00 -17.27 6.57
N SER A 206 1.68 -17.84 5.57
CA SER A 206 3.07 -18.30 5.67
C SER A 206 4.10 -17.16 5.61
N LEU A 207 3.75 -15.98 5.09
CA LEU A 207 4.65 -14.85 4.85
C LEU A 207 4.90 -14.08 6.16
N LYS A 208 5.77 -14.62 7.03
CA LYS A 208 5.98 -14.11 8.39
C LYS A 208 6.64 -12.73 8.45
N ASN A 209 7.19 -12.24 7.34
CA ASN A 209 7.88 -10.96 7.25
C ASN A 209 7.04 -9.87 6.57
N LEU A 210 5.90 -10.22 5.95
CA LEU A 210 5.06 -9.28 5.21
C LEU A 210 4.38 -8.30 6.18
N TYR A 211 4.82 -7.03 6.15
CA TYR A 211 4.27 -5.98 6.99
C TYR A 211 3.40 -4.97 6.22
N PHE A 212 3.56 -4.89 4.90
CA PHE A 212 2.83 -3.94 4.06
C PHE A 212 2.16 -4.68 2.89
N LEU A 213 0.85 -4.51 2.76
CA LEU A 213 0.03 -5.09 1.69
C LEU A 213 -0.90 -4.02 1.12
N ASP A 214 -0.72 -3.70 -0.16
CA ASP A 214 -1.67 -2.89 -0.91
C ASP A 214 -2.13 -3.61 -2.19
N ALA A 215 -3.41 -3.92 -2.24
CA ALA A 215 -4.12 -4.54 -3.37
C ALA A 215 -5.33 -3.69 -3.80
N SER A 216 -5.32 -2.40 -3.48
CA SER A 216 -6.41 -1.47 -3.78
C SER A 216 -6.64 -1.30 -5.29
N ASP A 217 -7.81 -0.78 -5.65
CA ASP A 217 -8.12 -0.40 -7.02
C ASP A 217 -7.92 -1.56 -8.02
N ASN A 218 -8.60 -2.69 -7.75
CA ASN A 218 -8.60 -3.90 -8.55
C ASN A 218 -10.05 -4.44 -8.70
N GLN A 219 -10.19 -5.67 -9.17
CA GLN A 219 -11.48 -6.36 -9.34
C GLN A 219 -11.52 -7.67 -8.51
N ILE A 220 -10.81 -7.71 -7.39
CA ILE A 220 -10.69 -8.89 -6.52
C ILE A 220 -12.05 -9.19 -5.91
N THR A 221 -12.42 -10.47 -5.92
CA THR A 221 -13.73 -10.96 -5.49
C THR A 221 -13.60 -11.95 -4.32
N GLY A 222 -14.73 -12.47 -3.85
CA GLY A 222 -14.76 -13.44 -2.77
C GLY A 222 -14.66 -12.80 -1.39
N GLN A 223 -14.28 -13.59 -0.41
CA GLN A 223 -14.14 -13.15 0.98
C GLN A 223 -12.70 -12.72 1.29
N LEU A 224 -12.55 -11.94 2.36
CA LEU A 224 -11.23 -11.68 2.92
C LEU A 224 -10.56 -13.01 3.32
N PRO A 225 -9.23 -13.16 3.09
CA PRO A 225 -8.54 -14.39 3.42
C PRO A 225 -8.61 -14.68 4.94
N SER A 226 -8.78 -15.95 5.26
CA SER A 226 -8.87 -16.42 6.64
C SER A 226 -7.50 -16.51 7.31
N SER A 227 -6.44 -16.58 6.55
CA SER A 227 -5.06 -16.65 7.01
C SER A 227 -4.22 -15.53 6.41
N LEU A 228 -3.94 -14.51 7.24
CA LEU A 228 -3.10 -13.37 6.88
C LEU A 228 -1.78 -13.39 7.66
N PRO A 229 -0.70 -12.79 7.12
CA PRO A 229 0.58 -12.67 7.81
C PRO A 229 0.46 -11.95 9.16
N PRO A 230 0.97 -12.55 10.25
CA PRO A 230 0.85 -11.95 11.59
C PRO A 230 1.71 -10.68 11.77
N SER A 231 2.65 -10.44 10.88
CA SER A 231 3.54 -9.27 10.86
C SER A 231 2.93 -8.03 10.21
N LEU A 232 1.72 -8.13 9.63
CA LEU A 232 1.09 -7.02 8.93
C LEU A 232 0.87 -5.81 9.84
N VAL A 233 1.34 -4.66 9.34
CA VAL A 233 1.16 -3.33 9.91
C VAL A 233 0.10 -2.55 9.13
N GLN A 234 0.10 -2.72 7.81
CA GLN A 234 -0.86 -2.06 6.94
C GLN A 234 -1.48 -3.05 5.95
N ILE A 235 -2.80 -2.98 5.85
CA ILE A 235 -3.60 -3.67 4.83
C ILE A 235 -4.49 -2.65 4.14
N SER A 236 -4.36 -2.55 2.83
CA SER A 236 -5.31 -1.85 1.97
C SER A 236 -5.81 -2.80 0.87
N MET A 237 -7.12 -3.02 0.83
CA MET A 237 -7.84 -3.72 -0.24
C MET A 237 -9.02 -2.86 -0.71
N ARG A 238 -8.87 -1.54 -0.60
CA ARG A 238 -9.86 -0.57 -1.00
C ARG A 238 -10.24 -0.74 -2.47
N ASN A 239 -11.48 -0.36 -2.80
CA ASN A 239 -11.99 -0.34 -4.18
C ASN A 239 -11.77 -1.67 -4.93
N ASN A 240 -12.47 -2.70 -4.42
CA ASN A 240 -12.52 -4.05 -4.96
C ASN A 240 -13.96 -4.58 -4.94
N ASN A 241 -14.15 -5.90 -5.19
CA ASN A 241 -15.45 -6.56 -5.14
C ASN A 241 -15.54 -7.59 -4.00
N LEU A 242 -14.82 -7.34 -2.89
CA LEU A 242 -14.81 -8.23 -1.71
C LEU A 242 -16.20 -8.27 -1.06
N GLN A 243 -16.63 -9.44 -0.59
CA GLN A 243 -17.94 -9.68 -0.01
C GLN A 243 -17.87 -10.47 1.29
N GLY A 244 -19.00 -10.59 1.98
CA GLY A 244 -19.07 -11.29 3.26
C GLY A 244 -18.62 -10.43 4.42
N ASN A 245 -18.16 -11.05 5.50
CA ASN A 245 -17.83 -10.39 6.76
C ASN A 245 -16.31 -10.23 6.97
N ILE A 246 -15.94 -9.41 7.94
CA ILE A 246 -14.56 -9.29 8.39
C ILE A 246 -14.21 -10.52 9.26
N PRO A 247 -13.21 -11.33 8.88
CA PRO A 247 -12.89 -12.56 9.59
C PRO A 247 -12.29 -12.29 10.98
N LYS A 248 -12.62 -13.15 11.94
CA LYS A 248 -12.13 -13.03 13.33
C LYS A 248 -10.60 -13.10 13.44
N THR A 249 -9.93 -13.65 12.44
CA THR A 249 -8.47 -13.78 12.39
C THR A 249 -7.75 -12.43 12.30
N ILE A 250 -8.41 -11.37 11.84
CA ILE A 250 -7.88 -9.99 11.90
C ILE A 250 -7.48 -9.61 13.35
N LYS A 251 -8.22 -10.11 14.36
CA LYS A 251 -7.88 -9.89 15.77
C LYS A 251 -6.48 -10.38 16.15
N LEU A 252 -5.91 -11.32 15.39
CA LEU A 252 -4.59 -11.93 15.67
C LEU A 252 -3.43 -11.13 15.08
N LEU A 253 -3.70 -10.09 14.31
CA LEU A 253 -2.70 -9.24 13.67
C LEU A 253 -2.22 -8.15 14.65
N ASN A 254 -1.48 -8.52 15.68
CA ASN A 254 -1.14 -7.65 16.81
C ASN A 254 -0.35 -6.38 16.46
N PHE A 255 0.17 -6.27 15.24
CA PHE A 255 0.91 -5.11 14.76
C PHE A 255 0.10 -4.22 13.79
N LEU A 256 -1.15 -4.62 13.45
CA LEU A 256 -1.97 -3.94 12.46
C LEU A 256 -2.36 -2.54 12.94
N GLN A 257 -1.86 -1.52 12.25
CA GLN A 257 -2.13 -0.11 12.51
C GLN A 257 -3.15 0.50 11.55
N VAL A 258 -3.14 0.06 10.30
CA VAL A 258 -4.02 0.60 9.25
C VAL A 258 -4.78 -0.54 8.57
N LEU A 259 -6.11 -0.45 8.57
CA LEU A 259 -7.01 -1.34 7.84
C LEU A 259 -7.95 -0.50 6.97
N ASP A 260 -7.74 -0.55 5.66
CA ASP A 260 -8.62 0.08 4.67
C ASP A 260 -9.27 -0.99 3.78
N LEU A 261 -10.57 -1.17 3.96
CA LEU A 261 -11.43 -2.07 3.19
C LEU A 261 -12.59 -1.29 2.53
N SER A 262 -12.45 0.03 2.40
CA SER A 262 -13.49 0.88 1.81
C SER A 262 -13.79 0.53 0.35
N HIS A 263 -14.96 0.96 -0.13
CA HIS A 263 -15.38 0.72 -1.52
C HIS A 263 -15.34 -0.77 -1.89
N ASN A 264 -16.07 -1.59 -1.12
CA ASN A 264 -16.24 -3.02 -1.34
C ASN A 264 -17.73 -3.42 -1.20
N ARG A 265 -18.01 -4.72 -1.11
CA ARG A 265 -19.36 -5.27 -0.90
C ARG A 265 -19.45 -6.04 0.41
N LEU A 266 -18.64 -5.65 1.41
CA LEU A 266 -18.64 -6.28 2.73
C LEU A 266 -19.96 -5.98 3.44
N SER A 267 -20.45 -6.92 4.23
CA SER A 267 -21.78 -6.88 4.83
C SER A 267 -21.77 -7.35 6.29
N ASP A 268 -22.97 -7.59 6.83
CA ASP A 268 -23.23 -8.01 8.22
C ASP A 268 -22.90 -6.91 9.25
N SER A 269 -22.34 -7.27 10.38
CA SER A 269 -21.99 -6.32 11.46
C SER A 269 -20.50 -6.01 11.50
N VAL A 270 -20.16 -4.74 11.77
CA VAL A 270 -18.79 -4.34 12.10
C VAL A 270 -18.40 -4.98 13.44
N PRO A 271 -17.38 -5.85 13.47
CA PRO A 271 -17.08 -6.64 14.67
C PRO A 271 -16.50 -5.79 15.80
N SER A 272 -16.90 -6.10 17.04
CA SER A 272 -16.46 -5.40 18.24
C SER A 272 -14.94 -5.41 18.47
N PHE A 273 -14.24 -6.45 18.04
CA PHE A 273 -12.80 -6.58 18.24
C PHE A 273 -11.98 -5.53 17.49
N LEU A 274 -12.53 -4.89 16.45
CA LEU A 274 -11.86 -3.78 15.75
C LEU A 274 -11.75 -2.53 16.64
N PHE A 275 -12.70 -2.31 17.53
CA PHE A 275 -12.74 -1.12 18.40
C PHE A 275 -11.87 -1.24 19.65
N ASN A 276 -11.44 -2.44 19.99
CA ASN A 276 -10.49 -2.71 21.08
C ASN A 276 -9.26 -3.49 20.62
N HIS A 277 -8.91 -3.33 19.33
CA HIS A 277 -7.70 -3.92 18.77
C HIS A 277 -6.45 -3.27 19.38
N PRO A 278 -5.41 -4.05 19.77
CA PRO A 278 -4.29 -3.55 20.56
C PRO A 278 -3.43 -2.50 19.84
N SER A 279 -3.44 -2.47 18.52
CA SER A 279 -2.54 -1.62 17.72
C SER A 279 -3.24 -0.82 16.61
N LEU A 280 -4.52 -1.10 16.31
CA LEU A 280 -5.22 -0.46 15.19
C LEU A 280 -5.46 1.03 15.48
N GLN A 281 -4.92 1.87 14.60
CA GLN A 281 -5.00 3.34 14.68
C GLN A 281 -5.98 3.92 13.66
N GLN A 282 -6.04 3.34 12.48
CA GLN A 282 -6.93 3.80 11.41
C GLN A 282 -7.78 2.64 10.89
N LEU A 283 -9.09 2.85 10.89
CA LEU A 283 -10.10 1.91 10.38
C LEU A 283 -10.97 2.61 9.35
N THR A 284 -10.91 2.17 8.09
CA THR A 284 -11.71 2.71 6.98
C THR A 284 -12.53 1.57 6.36
N LEU A 285 -13.85 1.64 6.55
CA LEU A 285 -14.83 0.66 6.05
C LEU A 285 -15.95 1.35 5.25
N SER A 286 -15.75 2.60 4.84
CA SER A 286 -16.74 3.37 4.09
C SER A 286 -17.11 2.73 2.75
N PHE A 287 -18.29 3.05 2.22
CA PHE A 287 -18.79 2.50 0.95
C PHE A 287 -18.81 0.97 0.92
N ASN A 288 -19.58 0.38 1.87
CA ASN A 288 -19.84 -1.05 2.00
C ASN A 288 -21.33 -1.29 2.32
N HIS A 289 -21.71 -2.49 2.73
CA HIS A 289 -23.08 -2.88 3.08
C HIS A 289 -23.22 -3.29 4.55
N PHE A 290 -22.41 -2.75 5.46
CA PHE A 290 -22.50 -3.04 6.88
C PHE A 290 -23.83 -2.54 7.45
N THR A 291 -24.53 -3.38 8.24
CA THR A 291 -25.87 -3.09 8.76
C THR A 291 -25.92 -2.71 10.23
N SER A 292 -24.89 -3.08 11.00
CA SER A 292 -24.83 -2.82 12.44
C SER A 292 -23.40 -2.74 12.96
N ILE A 293 -23.23 -2.22 14.17
CA ILE A 293 -21.97 -2.18 14.89
C ILE A 293 -22.09 -3.02 16.17
N GLN A 294 -21.20 -3.97 16.37
CA GLN A 294 -21.13 -4.73 17.63
C GLN A 294 -20.35 -3.92 18.67
N PRO A 295 -20.98 -3.52 19.80
CA PRO A 295 -20.27 -2.81 20.84
C PRO A 295 -19.24 -3.74 21.52
N PRO A 296 -18.10 -3.20 22.00
CA PRO A 296 -17.17 -4.00 22.80
C PRO A 296 -17.83 -4.47 24.11
N SER A 297 -17.47 -5.68 24.54
CA SER A 297 -18.06 -6.35 25.72
C SER A 297 -17.63 -5.77 27.07
N ILE A 298 -16.78 -4.75 27.10
CA ILE A 298 -16.17 -4.21 28.31
C ILE A 298 -17.04 -3.14 28.91
N MET A 299 -17.26 -3.21 30.24
CA MET A 299 -17.90 -2.16 31.02
C MET A 299 -17.20 -0.83 30.80
N MET A 300 -17.98 0.26 30.77
CA MET A 300 -17.63 1.64 30.38
C MET A 300 -16.35 2.28 31.02
N SER A 301 -15.61 1.56 31.86
CA SER A 301 -14.50 2.14 32.65
C SER A 301 -13.10 2.04 32.06
N SER A 302 -12.91 1.26 30.97
CA SER A 302 -11.58 1.17 30.33
C SER A 302 -11.67 0.64 28.89
N ILE A 303 -12.02 1.51 27.94
CA ILE A 303 -11.87 1.16 26.50
C ILE A 303 -10.40 1.40 26.14
N GLU A 304 -9.61 0.36 26.16
CA GLU A 304 -8.23 0.38 25.64
C GLU A 304 -8.30 0.29 24.11
N SER A 305 -8.44 1.42 23.45
CA SER A 305 -8.44 1.54 22.00
C SER A 305 -7.33 2.45 21.54
N GLN A 306 -6.58 2.02 20.53
CA GLN A 306 -5.55 2.81 19.87
C GLN A 306 -6.08 3.60 18.68
N LEU A 307 -7.39 3.46 18.34
CA LEU A 307 -7.99 4.12 17.20
C LEU A 307 -7.96 5.64 17.34
N ILE A 308 -7.42 6.27 16.30
CA ILE A 308 -7.33 7.72 16.11
C ILE A 308 -8.38 8.17 15.09
N ALA A 309 -8.58 7.37 14.03
CA ALA A 309 -9.52 7.66 12.96
C ALA A 309 -10.40 6.43 12.64
N VAL A 310 -11.72 6.67 12.53
CA VAL A 310 -12.71 5.67 12.13
C VAL A 310 -13.62 6.28 11.06
N ASP A 311 -13.67 5.65 9.89
CA ASP A 311 -14.60 6.00 8.82
C ASP A 311 -15.50 4.79 8.49
N LEU A 312 -16.78 4.92 8.80
CA LEU A 312 -17.84 3.96 8.51
C LEU A 312 -18.94 4.61 7.64
N SER A 313 -18.64 5.72 6.96
CA SER A 313 -19.60 6.41 6.11
C SER A 313 -20.09 5.55 4.95
N ASP A 314 -21.21 5.95 4.36
CA ASP A 314 -21.74 5.32 3.16
C ASP A 314 -21.92 3.78 3.32
N ASN A 315 -22.68 3.41 4.37
CA ASN A 315 -23.06 2.04 4.71
C ASN A 315 -24.56 1.95 4.98
N GLU A 316 -25.02 0.82 5.50
CA GLU A 316 -26.41 0.57 5.89
C GLU A 316 -26.59 0.47 7.42
N LEU A 317 -25.68 1.08 8.17
CA LEU A 317 -25.65 1.03 9.64
C LEU A 317 -26.90 1.67 10.23
N GLN A 318 -27.56 0.96 11.12
CA GLN A 318 -28.85 1.39 11.72
C GLN A 318 -28.81 1.27 13.25
N GLY A 319 -29.86 1.84 13.89
CA GLY A 319 -29.99 1.93 15.34
C GLY A 319 -29.47 3.26 15.88
N LEU A 320 -29.09 3.28 17.15
CA LEU A 320 -28.60 4.49 17.81
C LEU A 320 -27.11 4.71 17.53
N LEU A 321 -26.67 5.97 17.59
CA LEU A 321 -25.25 6.29 17.52
C LEU A 321 -24.47 5.53 18.63
N PRO A 322 -23.34 4.89 18.30
CA PRO A 322 -22.59 4.05 19.25
C PRO A 322 -21.87 4.89 20.29
N MET A 323 -22.51 5.10 21.44
CA MET A 323 -22.01 5.97 22.51
C MET A 323 -20.58 5.65 22.96
N PHE A 324 -20.16 4.37 22.89
CA PHE A 324 -18.81 3.96 23.28
C PHE A 324 -17.70 4.64 22.47
N MET A 325 -17.97 5.05 21.22
CA MET A 325 -16.97 5.76 20.38
C MET A 325 -16.60 7.13 20.96
N SER A 326 -17.54 7.80 21.64
CA SER A 326 -17.23 9.06 22.34
C SER A 326 -16.33 8.87 23.57
N LEU A 327 -16.22 7.64 24.08
CA LEU A 327 -15.42 7.29 25.25
C LEU A 327 -14.02 6.76 24.88
N MET A 328 -13.74 6.55 23.58
CA MET A 328 -12.43 6.08 23.10
C MET A 328 -11.39 7.21 23.25
N PRO A 329 -10.29 6.98 24.01
CA PRO A 329 -9.41 8.07 24.42
C PRO A 329 -8.68 8.74 23.25
N GLY A 330 -8.19 7.98 22.28
CA GLY A 330 -7.42 8.49 21.14
C GLY A 330 -8.24 8.94 19.94
N LEU A 331 -9.55 8.60 19.87
CA LEU A 331 -10.35 8.82 18.68
C LEU A 331 -10.63 10.31 18.46
N SER A 332 -9.99 10.92 17.47
CA SER A 332 -10.14 12.33 17.10
C SER A 332 -10.93 12.53 15.77
N ALA A 333 -10.95 11.54 14.89
CA ALA A 333 -11.68 11.61 13.64
C ALA A 333 -12.71 10.47 13.54
N LEU A 334 -14.00 10.84 13.43
CA LEU A 334 -15.11 9.90 13.30
C LEU A 334 -16.04 10.34 12.18
N SER A 335 -16.24 9.47 11.19
CA SER A 335 -17.24 9.62 10.13
C SER A 335 -18.27 8.47 10.21
N LEU A 336 -19.53 8.83 10.39
CA LEU A 336 -20.70 7.95 10.35
C LEU A 336 -21.73 8.47 9.33
N GLU A 337 -21.31 9.31 8.40
CA GLU A 337 -22.19 9.93 7.39
C GLU A 337 -22.89 8.90 6.51
N ASN A 338 -24.01 9.30 5.93
CA ASN A 338 -24.72 8.54 4.91
C ASN A 338 -25.01 7.09 5.37
N ASN A 339 -25.62 6.96 6.54
CA ASN A 339 -26.06 5.71 7.13
C ASN A 339 -27.56 5.80 7.51
N LYS A 340 -28.05 4.83 8.26
CA LYS A 340 -29.44 4.76 8.73
C LYS A 340 -29.53 4.92 10.25
N PHE A 341 -28.59 5.65 10.88
CA PHE A 341 -28.65 5.92 12.32
C PHE A 341 -29.83 6.80 12.68
N THR A 342 -30.47 6.50 13.81
CA THR A 342 -31.62 7.21 14.34
C THR A 342 -31.41 7.60 15.81
N GLY A 343 -32.42 8.22 16.43
CA GLY A 343 -32.30 8.68 17.83
C GLY A 343 -31.68 10.05 17.97
N MET A 344 -31.49 10.47 19.22
CA MET A 344 -30.86 11.74 19.53
C MET A 344 -29.33 11.62 19.50
N ILE A 345 -28.66 12.73 19.20
CA ILE A 345 -27.19 12.80 19.32
C ILE A 345 -26.84 12.72 20.81
N PRO A 346 -26.08 11.70 21.26
CA PRO A 346 -25.69 11.60 22.67
C PRO A 346 -24.86 12.80 23.11
N THR A 347 -25.14 13.36 24.31
CA THR A 347 -24.42 14.51 24.86
C THR A 347 -22.89 14.24 24.99
N GLN A 348 -22.50 12.99 25.16
CA GLN A 348 -21.11 12.55 25.24
C GLN A 348 -20.28 12.91 23.99
N TYR A 349 -20.88 12.90 22.81
CA TYR A 349 -20.24 13.36 21.57
C TYR A 349 -19.93 14.86 21.63
N ALA A 350 -20.87 15.65 22.16
CA ALA A 350 -20.69 17.07 22.31
C ALA A 350 -19.65 17.41 23.41
N ILE A 351 -19.66 16.68 24.51
CA ILE A 351 -18.64 16.82 25.57
C ILE A 351 -17.25 16.51 25.02
N LYS A 352 -17.08 15.39 24.30
CA LYS A 352 -15.78 15.01 23.73
C LYS A 352 -15.26 16.04 22.72
N LEU A 353 -16.15 16.72 22.00
CA LEU A 353 -15.76 17.73 21.02
C LEU A 353 -15.44 19.08 21.70
N ALA A 354 -16.28 19.54 22.62
CA ALA A 354 -16.18 20.89 23.20
C ALA A 354 -15.39 20.97 24.52
N LEU A 355 -15.44 19.90 25.32
CA LEU A 355 -14.91 19.87 26.69
C LEU A 355 -14.18 18.54 26.98
N PRO A 356 -13.15 18.18 26.22
CA PRO A 356 -12.47 16.91 26.43
C PRO A 356 -11.85 16.85 27.84
N GLY A 357 -12.04 15.71 28.51
CA GLY A 357 -11.37 15.46 29.79
C GLY A 357 -9.85 15.30 29.63
N SER A 358 -9.12 15.40 30.73
CA SER A 358 -7.67 15.16 30.68
C SER A 358 -7.36 13.74 30.19
N GLY A 359 -6.48 13.63 29.22
CA GLY A 359 -6.10 12.33 28.60
C GLY A 359 -7.07 11.80 27.54
N VAL A 360 -8.09 12.56 27.13
CA VAL A 360 -9.01 12.22 26.05
C VAL A 360 -8.83 13.21 24.91
N ALA A 361 -8.49 12.71 23.71
CA ALA A 361 -8.41 13.55 22.51
C ALA A 361 -9.79 14.11 22.15
N PRO A 362 -9.93 15.41 21.84
CA PRO A 362 -11.16 15.97 21.33
C PRO A 362 -11.49 15.41 19.92
N PHE A 363 -12.75 15.48 19.53
CA PHE A 363 -13.06 15.31 18.12
C PHE A 363 -12.60 16.53 17.32
N GLU A 364 -11.62 16.34 16.44
CA GLU A 364 -11.24 17.31 15.41
C GLU A 364 -12.16 17.20 14.19
N ARG A 365 -12.66 15.98 13.95
CA ARG A 365 -13.59 15.67 12.87
C ARG A 365 -14.71 14.77 13.38
N LEU A 366 -15.95 15.26 13.28
CA LEU A 366 -17.16 14.50 13.62
C LEU A 366 -18.21 14.69 12.55
N LEU A 367 -18.38 13.68 11.69
CA LEU A 367 -19.27 13.72 10.54
C LEU A 367 -20.43 12.76 10.78
N LEU A 368 -21.65 13.32 10.94
CA LEU A 368 -22.89 12.61 11.24
C LEU A 368 -23.99 12.91 10.21
N GLY A 369 -23.70 13.66 9.15
CA GLY A 369 -24.66 14.04 8.10
C GLY A 369 -25.24 12.83 7.36
N GLY A 370 -26.36 13.02 6.67
CA GLY A 370 -26.96 11.96 5.85
C GLY A 370 -27.54 10.78 6.63
N ASN A 371 -28.01 11.00 7.87
CA ASN A 371 -28.64 9.99 8.72
C ASN A 371 -30.10 10.34 9.03
N TYR A 372 -30.70 9.70 10.02
CA TYR A 372 -32.07 9.93 10.49
C TYR A 372 -32.08 10.35 11.96
N LEU A 373 -31.04 11.07 12.39
CA LEU A 373 -30.92 11.59 13.75
C LEU A 373 -32.00 12.66 13.99
N PHE A 374 -32.66 12.61 15.12
CA PHE A 374 -33.73 13.54 15.46
C PHE A 374 -33.55 14.19 16.85
N GLY A 375 -34.44 15.11 17.20
CA GLY A 375 -34.39 15.83 18.46
C GLY A 375 -33.53 17.10 18.42
N PRO A 376 -33.28 17.71 19.58
CA PRO A 376 -32.54 18.94 19.66
C PRO A 376 -31.03 18.71 19.43
N ILE A 377 -30.36 19.70 18.87
CA ILE A 377 -28.91 19.75 18.80
C ILE A 377 -28.35 19.93 20.22
N PRO A 378 -27.35 19.17 20.67
CA PRO A 378 -26.70 19.37 21.96
C PRO A 378 -26.21 20.80 22.13
N SER A 379 -26.51 21.43 23.27
CA SER A 379 -26.23 22.85 23.51
C SER A 379 -24.74 23.21 23.34
N LEU A 380 -23.84 22.32 23.73
CA LEU A 380 -22.39 22.52 23.58
C LEU A 380 -21.94 22.69 22.11
N PHE A 381 -22.70 22.21 21.14
CA PHE A 381 -22.39 22.48 19.73
C PHE A 381 -22.72 23.91 19.31
N MET A 382 -23.67 24.56 20.00
CA MET A 382 -24.08 25.94 19.72
C MET A 382 -22.95 26.95 20.01
N ASP A 383 -22.08 26.62 20.95
CA ASP A 383 -20.97 27.50 21.39
C ASP A 383 -19.72 27.33 20.51
N LEU A 384 -19.75 26.40 19.54
CA LEU A 384 -18.59 26.15 18.66
C LEU A 384 -18.40 27.28 17.66
N LYS A 385 -17.14 27.68 17.50
CA LYS A 385 -16.75 28.66 16.48
C LYS A 385 -16.46 27.94 15.15
N PRO A 386 -16.80 28.56 14.00
CA PRO A 386 -16.37 28.05 12.71
C PRO A 386 -14.84 27.81 12.68
N GLY A 387 -14.41 26.61 12.22
CA GLY A 387 -13.01 26.21 12.16
C GLY A 387 -12.44 25.60 13.45
N SER A 388 -13.19 25.54 14.57
CA SER A 388 -12.73 24.85 15.78
C SER A 388 -12.71 23.33 15.67
N ALA A 389 -13.60 22.79 14.87
CA ALA A 389 -13.68 21.36 14.51
C ALA A 389 -14.44 21.21 13.19
N ASN A 390 -14.21 20.10 12.50
CA ASN A 390 -14.99 19.73 11.33
C ASN A 390 -16.23 18.91 11.80
N LEU A 391 -17.33 19.62 12.09
CA LEU A 391 -18.59 19.04 12.49
C LEU A 391 -19.60 19.13 11.34
N ARG A 392 -20.31 18.03 11.02
CA ARG A 392 -21.38 18.01 10.00
C ARG A 392 -22.62 17.28 10.51
N LEU A 393 -23.77 17.99 10.50
CA LEU A 393 -25.09 17.49 10.95
C LEU A 393 -26.18 17.67 9.89
N ALA A 394 -25.83 18.14 8.70
CA ALA A 394 -26.78 18.34 7.60
C ALA A 394 -27.45 17.03 7.19
N ASP A 395 -28.59 17.12 6.49
CA ASP A 395 -29.32 15.96 5.94
C ASP A 395 -29.68 14.89 7.00
N ASN A 396 -30.25 15.35 8.13
CA ASN A 396 -30.79 14.53 9.21
C ASN A 396 -32.29 14.89 9.46
N CYS A 397 -32.81 14.49 10.58
CA CYS A 397 -34.17 14.81 11.06
C CYS A 397 -34.13 15.75 12.28
N LEU A 398 -33.10 16.57 12.42
CA LEU A 398 -32.89 17.38 13.62
C LEU A 398 -33.85 18.54 13.72
N TYR A 399 -34.23 18.83 14.93
CA TYR A 399 -35.09 19.97 15.21
C TYR A 399 -34.25 21.26 15.30
N ARG A 400 -34.55 22.25 14.42
CA ARG A 400 -33.86 23.55 14.34
C ARG A 400 -32.34 23.45 14.07
N CYS A 401 -31.97 22.90 12.91
CA CYS A 401 -30.60 22.95 12.36
C CYS A 401 -30.55 23.96 11.18
N PRO A 402 -30.64 25.27 11.45
CA PRO A 402 -30.67 26.26 10.39
C PRO A 402 -29.24 26.39 9.78
N VAL A 403 -29.18 26.80 8.51
CA VAL A 403 -27.95 27.02 7.76
C VAL A 403 -27.03 28.10 8.33
N SER A 404 -27.52 28.90 9.31
CA SER A 404 -26.71 29.85 10.09
C SER A 404 -25.66 29.15 10.95
N PHE A 405 -25.88 27.91 11.36
CA PHE A 405 -24.85 27.10 11.98
C PHE A 405 -23.97 26.43 10.93
N PHE A 406 -22.66 26.60 11.02
CA PHE A 406 -21.70 26.06 10.03
C PHE A 406 -21.82 24.55 9.88
N PHE A 407 -22.14 23.81 10.92
CA PHE A 407 -22.30 22.36 10.94
C PHE A 407 -23.67 21.86 10.39
N CYS A 408 -24.61 22.77 10.10
CA CYS A 408 -25.88 22.47 9.44
C CYS A 408 -25.88 22.85 7.94
N GLN A 409 -24.77 23.34 7.44
CA GLN A 409 -24.62 23.72 6.02
C GLN A 409 -24.38 22.51 5.11
N GLY A 410 -24.64 22.68 3.83
CA GLY A 410 -24.37 21.68 2.78
C GLY A 410 -25.58 20.89 2.29
N ALA A 411 -26.61 20.71 3.12
CA ALA A 411 -27.90 20.16 2.75
C ALA A 411 -28.99 20.54 3.77
N ASP A 412 -30.25 20.56 3.34
CA ASP A 412 -31.39 20.75 4.23
C ASP A 412 -31.61 19.49 5.10
N GLN A 413 -32.35 19.64 6.19
CA GLN A 413 -32.85 18.50 6.97
C GLN A 413 -33.85 17.69 6.15
N LYS A 414 -33.90 16.38 6.34
CA LYS A 414 -34.84 15.47 5.67
C LYS A 414 -36.30 15.88 5.90
N SER A 415 -37.18 15.57 4.95
CA SER A 415 -38.61 15.79 5.07
C SER A 415 -39.19 14.91 6.18
N VAL A 416 -40.34 15.35 6.74
CA VAL A 416 -41.05 14.58 7.78
C VAL A 416 -41.42 13.18 7.31
N LEU A 417 -41.73 12.99 6.03
CA LEU A 417 -42.05 11.68 5.47
C LEU A 417 -40.83 10.76 5.48
N GLN A 418 -39.69 11.23 5.04
CA GLN A 418 -38.44 10.46 5.08
C GLN A 418 -38.03 10.12 6.53
N CYS A 419 -38.17 11.06 7.46
CA CYS A 419 -37.85 10.83 8.86
C CYS A 419 -38.73 9.76 9.52
N LYS A 420 -39.99 9.69 9.18
CA LYS A 420 -40.94 8.70 9.74
C LYS A 420 -40.68 7.27 9.27
N GLU A 421 -40.07 7.09 8.12
CA GLU A 421 -39.75 5.77 7.59
C GLU A 421 -38.77 5.00 8.51
N PHE A 422 -37.86 5.73 9.16
CA PHE A 422 -36.82 5.14 10.02
C PHE A 422 -36.98 5.44 11.52
N SER A 423 -37.88 6.37 11.87
CA SER A 423 -38.18 6.75 13.26
C SER A 423 -39.66 7.06 13.43
N PRO A 424 -40.52 6.05 13.57
CA PRO A 424 -41.97 6.22 13.68
C PRO A 424 -42.39 7.06 14.89
N ASP A 425 -41.54 7.15 15.93
CA ASP A 425 -41.80 7.89 17.17
C ASP A 425 -41.43 9.38 17.10
N ILE A 426 -41.04 9.91 15.94
CA ILE A 426 -40.78 11.34 15.81
C ILE A 426 -42.06 12.13 16.06
N PRO A 427 -42.08 12.99 17.12
CA PRO A 427 -43.27 13.78 17.40
C PRO A 427 -43.59 14.72 16.23
N LEU A 428 -44.81 14.64 15.73
CA LEU A 428 -45.26 15.63 14.77
C LEU A 428 -45.23 17.00 15.41
N LYS A 429 -44.60 17.97 14.75
CA LYS A 429 -44.85 19.37 15.05
C LYS A 429 -46.36 19.61 14.80
N ASN A 430 -47.14 19.77 15.87
CA ASN A 430 -48.43 20.40 15.74
C ASN A 430 -48.18 21.81 15.19
N ASN A 431 -48.46 22.02 13.92
CA ASN A 431 -48.68 23.36 13.37
C ASN A 431 -49.95 23.93 13.96
N SER A 432 -49.95 24.24 15.26
CA SER A 432 -50.95 25.08 15.88
C SER A 432 -50.32 26.47 16.03
N ASN A 433 -50.61 27.23 15.03
CA ASN A 433 -50.94 28.66 15.00
C ASN A 433 -50.36 29.60 16.07
N ASN A 434 -49.87 30.61 15.59
CA ASN A 434 -49.87 32.07 15.73
C ASN A 434 -48.51 32.67 15.89
#